data_b4bc74952c3ec511d326bf2cf22bf498
#
_entry.id   b4bc74952c3ec511d326bf2cf22bf498
#
_cell.length_a   1.000
_cell.length_b   1.000
_cell.length_c   1.000
_cell.angle_alpha   90.00
_cell.angle_beta   90.00
_cell.angle_gamma   90.00
#
_symmetry.space_group_name_H-M   'P 1'
#
loop_
_entity.id
_entity.type
_entity.pdbx_description
1 polymer ?
#
loop_
_entity_poly.entity_id
_entity_poly.type
_entity_poly.pdbx_seq_one_letter_code
_entity_poly.pdbx_strand_id
1 'polypeptide(L)'
;MSATSVTPSIPLQQIDPHELKAWIKDQALQLGFADCVIARPDAQAELPRFKEYLKRGYHGDMKFLEENLEKRADPTLLVPGTKSIICVRMNYLVETPKPRYVPDEPNSDIIARYARGRDYHK
;
A
#
# COMPACT_ATOMS: atom_id res chain seq x y z
N MET A 1 -7.86 -20.83 13.62
CA MET A 1 -6.80 -20.40 14.51
C MET A 1 -6.86 -18.88 14.66
N SER A 2 -7.23 -18.48 15.81
CA SER A 2 -7.15 -17.07 16.09
C SER A 2 -5.69 -16.64 15.92
N ALA A 3 -5.46 -15.68 15.05
CA ALA A 3 -4.28 -14.89 15.18
C ALA A 3 -4.27 -14.43 16.63
N THR A 4 -3.59 -15.14 17.48
CA THR A 4 -3.31 -14.63 18.79
C THR A 4 -2.70 -13.27 18.56
N SER A 5 -3.49 -12.25 18.83
CA SER A 5 -2.95 -10.91 18.92
C SER A 5 -1.83 -10.99 19.93
N VAL A 6 -0.61 -10.99 19.45
CA VAL A 6 0.54 -10.83 20.32
C VAL A 6 0.48 -9.37 20.76
N THR A 7 -0.36 -9.11 21.74
CA THR A 7 -0.35 -7.83 22.41
C THR A 7 0.91 -7.80 23.26
N PRO A 8 1.80 -6.82 23.07
CA PRO A 8 2.94 -6.68 23.95
C PRO A 8 2.46 -6.59 25.40
N SER A 9 3.01 -7.39 26.29
CA SER A 9 2.69 -7.34 27.70
C SER A 9 3.24 -6.09 28.41
N ILE A 10 3.99 -5.26 27.67
CA ILE A 10 4.61 -4.03 28.17
C ILE A 10 3.77 -2.84 27.72
N PRO A 11 3.52 -1.83 28.58
CA PRO A 11 2.84 -0.61 28.15
C PRO A 11 3.53 0.03 26.96
N LEU A 12 2.75 0.52 26.00
CA LEU A 12 3.27 1.10 24.75
C LEU A 12 4.30 2.21 24.98
N GLN A 13 4.16 2.97 26.06
CA GLN A 13 5.11 4.05 26.38
C GLN A 13 6.50 3.54 26.79
N GLN A 14 6.62 2.26 27.14
CA GLN A 14 7.87 1.64 27.56
C GLN A 14 8.54 0.80 26.48
N ILE A 15 7.89 0.68 25.31
CA ILE A 15 8.44 -0.08 24.21
C ILE A 15 9.41 0.80 23.41
N ASP A 16 10.62 0.29 23.16
CA ASP A 16 11.57 0.95 22.28
C ASP A 16 10.97 1.06 20.86
N PRO A 17 10.91 2.27 20.29
CA PRO A 17 10.38 2.43 18.93
C PRO A 17 11.08 1.56 17.88
N HIS A 18 12.38 1.31 17.99
CA HIS A 18 13.10 0.45 17.07
C HIS A 18 12.69 -1.01 17.20
N GLU A 19 12.47 -1.49 18.40
CA GLU A 19 11.96 -2.84 18.64
C GLU A 19 10.54 -3.00 18.13
N LEU A 20 9.69 -2.01 18.35
CA LEU A 20 8.33 -2.01 17.85
C LEU A 20 8.29 -2.04 16.33
N LYS A 21 9.13 -1.24 15.69
CA LYS A 21 9.25 -1.22 14.23
C LYS A 21 9.65 -2.58 13.67
N ALA A 22 10.65 -3.22 14.28
CA ALA A 22 11.10 -4.54 13.86
C ALA A 22 9.99 -5.59 14.04
N TRP A 23 9.28 -5.53 15.14
CA TRP A 23 8.15 -6.42 15.42
C TRP A 23 7.03 -6.25 14.39
N ILE A 24 6.65 -5.02 14.07
CA ILE A 24 5.61 -4.74 13.07
C ILE A 24 6.01 -5.32 11.72
N LYS A 25 7.25 -5.12 11.29
CA LYS A 25 7.74 -5.65 10.02
C LYS A 25 7.72 -7.17 9.98
N ASP A 26 8.10 -7.81 11.07
CA ASP A 26 8.08 -9.26 11.20
C ASP A 26 6.65 -9.79 11.12
N GLN A 27 5.73 -9.17 11.84
CA GLN A 27 4.30 -9.55 11.79
C GLN A 27 3.71 -9.41 10.40
N ALA A 28 4.07 -8.35 9.68
CA ALA A 28 3.61 -8.14 8.30
C ALA A 28 4.07 -9.28 7.39
N LEU A 29 5.32 -9.71 7.49
CA LEU A 29 5.84 -10.83 6.72
C LEU A 29 5.15 -12.15 7.08
N GLN A 30 4.89 -12.37 8.36
CA GLN A 30 4.16 -13.57 8.83
C GLN A 30 2.73 -13.60 8.32
N LEU A 31 2.09 -12.46 8.14
CA LEU A 31 0.75 -12.35 7.58
C LEU A 31 0.70 -12.55 6.06
N GLY A 32 1.85 -12.65 5.40
CA GLY A 32 1.93 -12.90 3.97
C GLY A 32 2.23 -11.69 3.10
N PHE A 33 2.47 -10.53 3.69
CA PHE A 33 2.90 -9.37 2.92
C PHE A 33 4.34 -9.56 2.42
N ALA A 34 4.60 -9.09 1.21
CA ALA A 34 5.93 -9.20 0.61
C ALA A 34 6.93 -8.22 1.22
N ASP A 35 6.44 -7.08 1.70
CA ASP A 35 7.27 -6.05 2.30
C ASP A 35 6.44 -5.15 3.22
N CYS A 36 7.12 -4.48 4.13
CA CYS A 36 6.52 -3.55 5.06
C CYS A 36 7.49 -2.40 5.33
N VAL A 37 7.01 -1.18 5.18
CA VAL A 37 7.78 0.04 5.44
C VAL A 37 6.98 0.94 6.36
N ILE A 38 7.65 1.59 7.29
CA ILE A 38 7.04 2.56 8.17
C ILE A 38 7.53 3.95 7.79
N ALA A 39 6.60 4.84 7.47
CA ALA A 39 6.86 6.18 7.00
C ALA A 39 6.31 7.23 7.96
N ARG A 40 6.80 8.45 7.82
CA ARG A 40 6.22 9.61 8.49
C ARG A 40 4.91 10.01 7.81
N PRO A 41 3.93 10.56 8.54
CA PRO A 41 2.65 11.00 7.97
C PRO A 41 2.78 12.38 7.32
N ASP A 42 3.73 12.54 6.42
CA ASP A 42 4.01 13.81 5.75
C ASP A 42 4.39 13.54 4.29
N ALA A 43 3.49 13.93 3.40
CA ALA A 43 3.69 13.82 1.96
C ALA A 43 3.74 15.22 1.30
N GLN A 44 4.01 16.27 2.06
CA GLN A 44 4.04 17.63 1.56
C GLN A 44 5.06 17.82 0.44
N ALA A 45 6.21 17.16 0.54
CA ALA A 45 7.28 17.28 -0.46
C ALA A 45 6.86 16.73 -1.83
N GLU A 46 5.96 15.78 -1.86
CA GLU A 46 5.48 15.16 -3.11
C GLU A 46 4.25 15.85 -3.70
N LEU A 47 3.59 16.71 -2.94
CA LEU A 47 2.36 17.36 -3.37
C LEU A 47 2.52 18.20 -4.64
N PRO A 48 3.59 18.99 -4.84
CA PRO A 48 3.77 19.75 -6.07
C PRO A 48 3.81 18.87 -7.32
N ARG A 49 4.47 17.71 -7.24
CA ARG A 49 4.53 16.74 -8.34
C ARG A 49 3.18 16.14 -8.63
N PHE A 50 2.40 15.84 -7.61
CA PHE A 50 1.06 15.31 -7.78
C PHE A 50 0.13 16.34 -8.40
N LYS A 51 0.21 17.60 -7.98
CA LYS A 51 -0.56 18.68 -8.58
C LYS A 51 -0.22 18.87 -10.06
N GLU A 52 1.05 18.80 -10.43
CA GLU A 52 1.48 18.88 -11.82
C GLU A 52 0.95 17.70 -12.64
N TYR A 53 0.97 16.50 -12.07
CA TYR A 53 0.38 15.30 -12.67
C TYR A 53 -1.11 15.52 -12.99
N LEU A 54 -1.88 16.06 -12.04
CA LEU A 54 -3.29 16.37 -12.22
C LEU A 54 -3.51 17.46 -13.27
N LYS A 55 -2.69 18.51 -13.23
CA LYS A 55 -2.77 19.62 -14.19
C LYS A 55 -2.57 19.15 -15.63
N ARG A 56 -1.66 18.20 -15.82
CA ARG A 56 -1.39 17.61 -17.15
C ARG A 56 -2.46 16.61 -17.59
N GLY A 57 -3.42 16.29 -16.74
CA GLY A 57 -4.50 15.35 -17.05
C GLY A 57 -4.07 13.90 -17.14
N TYR A 58 -2.93 13.53 -16.55
CA TYR A 58 -2.40 12.18 -16.58
C TYR A 58 -3.29 11.16 -15.83
N HIS A 59 -4.18 11.64 -14.96
CA HIS A 59 -5.14 10.79 -14.27
C HIS A 59 -6.34 10.39 -15.13
N GLY A 60 -6.48 10.95 -16.36
CA GLY A 60 -7.58 10.64 -17.25
C GLY A 60 -8.94 10.95 -16.63
N ASP A 61 -9.84 9.97 -16.61
CA ASP A 61 -11.18 10.11 -16.06
C ASP A 61 -11.27 9.77 -14.56
N MET A 62 -10.16 9.51 -13.93
CA MET A 62 -10.13 9.17 -12.50
C MET A 62 -10.23 10.42 -11.61
N LYS A 63 -11.42 11.03 -11.61
CA LYS A 63 -11.65 12.29 -10.90
C LYS A 63 -11.43 12.22 -9.40
N PHE A 64 -11.55 11.04 -8.81
CA PHE A 64 -11.30 10.84 -7.38
C PHE A 64 -9.86 11.21 -6.99
N LEU A 65 -8.92 11.22 -7.93
CA LEU A 65 -7.54 11.63 -7.67
C LEU A 65 -7.40 13.13 -7.44
N GLU A 66 -8.36 13.92 -7.91
CA GLU A 66 -8.40 15.38 -7.71
C GLU A 66 -8.92 15.76 -6.32
N GLU A 67 -9.59 14.82 -5.66
CA GLU A 67 -10.24 15.08 -4.39
C GLU A 67 -9.29 14.89 -3.21
N ASN A 68 -9.58 15.62 -2.13
CA ASN A 68 -8.89 15.47 -0.84
C ASN A 68 -7.37 15.65 -0.92
N LEU A 69 -6.90 16.60 -1.72
CA LEU A 69 -5.47 16.89 -1.86
C LEU A 69 -4.81 17.20 -0.51
N GLU A 70 -5.47 17.95 0.35
CA GLU A 70 -4.94 18.28 1.67
C GLU A 70 -4.76 17.05 2.55
N LYS A 71 -5.74 16.13 2.54
CA LYS A 71 -5.66 14.87 3.30
C LYS A 71 -4.59 13.94 2.73
N ARG A 72 -4.35 13.98 1.43
CA ARG A 72 -3.28 13.20 0.80
C ARG A 72 -1.90 13.70 1.23
N ALA A 73 -1.76 15.01 1.37
CA ALA A 73 -0.52 15.61 1.81
C ALA A 73 -0.31 15.47 3.32
N ASP A 74 -1.39 15.46 4.08
CA ASP A 74 -1.35 15.39 5.54
C ASP A 74 -2.38 14.38 6.06
N PRO A 75 -1.99 13.12 6.25
CA PRO A 75 -2.88 12.09 6.79
C PRO A 75 -3.44 12.39 8.19
N THR A 76 -2.83 13.31 8.93
CA THR A 76 -3.34 13.70 10.25
C THR A 76 -4.68 14.42 10.17
N LEU A 77 -5.02 14.97 9.00
CA LEU A 77 -6.34 15.57 8.76
C LEU A 77 -7.43 14.50 8.67
N LEU A 78 -7.07 13.29 8.26
CA LEU A 78 -8.00 12.18 8.18
C LEU A 78 -8.10 11.46 9.53
N VAL A 79 -6.97 11.17 10.14
CA VAL A 79 -6.89 10.52 11.45
C VAL A 79 -6.06 11.39 12.38
N PRO A 80 -6.68 12.20 13.22
CA PRO A 80 -5.94 13.07 14.15
C PRO A 80 -5.02 12.27 15.07
N GLY A 81 -3.83 12.78 15.30
CA GLY A 81 -2.84 12.13 16.15
C GLY A 81 -2.01 11.08 15.45
N THR A 82 -2.13 10.92 14.13
CA THR A 82 -1.28 10.00 13.37
C THR A 82 0.19 10.33 13.56
N LYS A 83 0.97 9.32 13.96
CA LYS A 83 2.42 9.45 14.16
C LYS A 83 3.22 8.75 13.09
N SER A 84 2.67 7.71 12.51
CA SER A 84 3.35 6.88 11.50
C SER A 84 2.33 6.28 10.55
N ILE A 85 2.80 5.95 9.36
CA ILE A 85 2.03 5.22 8.36
C ILE A 85 2.73 3.90 8.10
N ILE A 86 2.00 2.80 8.24
CA ILE A 86 2.50 1.47 7.93
C ILE A 86 2.08 1.15 6.50
N CYS A 87 3.07 0.99 5.63
CA CYS A 87 2.84 0.65 4.23
C CYS A 87 3.22 -0.80 4.00
N VAL A 88 2.31 -1.57 3.45
CA VAL A 88 2.56 -2.97 3.12
C VAL A 88 2.37 -3.21 1.64
N ARG A 89 3.14 -4.14 1.12
CA ARG A 89 3.07 -4.55 -0.28
C ARG A 89 2.67 -6.03 -0.34
N MET A 90 1.70 -6.33 -1.16
CA MET A 90 1.25 -7.70 -1.39
C MET A 90 1.54 -8.08 -2.85
N ASN A 91 2.07 -9.27 -3.04
CA ASN A 91 2.26 -9.78 -4.39
C ASN A 91 0.94 -10.32 -4.93
N TYR A 92 0.60 -9.90 -6.12
CA TYR A 92 -0.58 -10.42 -6.85
C TYR A 92 -0.18 -11.06 -8.17
N LEU A 93 1.08 -11.51 -8.26
CA LEU A 93 1.55 -12.24 -9.42
C LEU A 93 0.90 -13.62 -9.43
N VAL A 94 0.04 -13.85 -10.39
CA VAL A 94 -0.54 -15.17 -10.61
C VAL A 94 0.48 -16.02 -11.34
N GLU A 95 0.79 -17.20 -10.80
CA GLU A 95 1.64 -18.15 -11.48
C GLU A 95 0.98 -18.57 -12.79
N THR A 96 1.68 -18.32 -13.87
CA THR A 96 1.26 -18.77 -15.19
C THR A 96 2.38 -19.64 -15.79
N PRO A 97 2.04 -20.64 -16.59
CA PRO A 97 3.04 -21.45 -17.26
C PRO A 97 3.98 -20.63 -18.15
N LYS A 98 3.54 -19.45 -18.56
CA LYS A 98 4.31 -18.54 -19.41
C LYS A 98 4.83 -17.37 -18.57
N PRO A 99 6.16 -17.18 -18.45
CA PRO A 99 6.73 -16.09 -17.67
C PRO A 99 6.51 -14.71 -18.30
N ARG A 100 6.19 -14.65 -19.57
CA ARG A 100 5.83 -13.41 -20.27
C ARG A 100 4.60 -13.63 -21.11
N TYR A 101 3.75 -12.64 -21.15
CA TYR A 101 2.67 -12.62 -22.10
C TYR A 101 3.25 -12.44 -23.51
N VAL A 102 3.06 -13.47 -24.35
CA VAL A 102 3.30 -13.38 -25.77
C VAL A 102 1.93 -13.58 -26.41
N PRO A 103 1.43 -12.62 -27.19
CA PRO A 103 0.18 -12.82 -27.89
C PRO A 103 0.36 -13.94 -28.92
N ASP A 104 -0.12 -15.11 -28.56
CA ASP A 104 -0.10 -16.25 -29.46
C ASP A 104 -1.21 -16.19 -30.51
N GLU A 105 -2.25 -15.44 -30.20
CA GLU A 105 -3.40 -15.29 -31.06
C GLU A 105 -3.81 -13.81 -31.19
N PRO A 106 -4.16 -13.36 -32.41
CA PRO A 106 -4.51 -11.98 -32.65
C PRO A 106 -5.70 -11.45 -31.83
N ASN A 107 -6.55 -12.34 -31.36
CA ASN A 107 -7.78 -12.02 -30.63
C ASN A 107 -7.72 -12.37 -29.13
N SER A 108 -6.56 -12.69 -28.61
CA SER A 108 -6.43 -12.96 -27.17
C SER A 108 -6.46 -11.65 -26.38
N ASP A 109 -7.32 -11.60 -25.39
CA ASP A 109 -7.40 -10.45 -24.52
C ASP A 109 -6.16 -10.33 -23.64
N ILE A 110 -5.61 -9.14 -23.57
CA ILE A 110 -4.48 -8.85 -22.69
C ILE A 110 -5.05 -8.46 -21.34
N ILE A 111 -4.90 -9.34 -20.37
CA ILE A 111 -5.34 -9.09 -19.01
C ILE A 111 -4.10 -8.82 -18.14
N ALA A 112 -4.09 -7.69 -17.45
CA ALA A 112 -3.03 -7.36 -16.52
C ALA A 112 -2.90 -8.42 -15.43
N ARG A 113 -1.68 -8.70 -15.00
CA ARG A 113 -1.42 -9.81 -14.05
C ARG A 113 -2.18 -9.67 -12.75
N TYR A 114 -2.33 -8.47 -12.22
CA TYR A 114 -3.07 -8.27 -10.97
C TYR A 114 -4.55 -8.62 -11.08
N ALA A 115 -5.11 -8.55 -12.28
CA ALA A 115 -6.53 -8.85 -12.53
C ALA A 115 -6.80 -10.33 -12.82
N ARG A 116 -5.76 -11.16 -12.95
CA ARG A 116 -5.89 -12.58 -13.29
C ARG A 116 -6.22 -13.47 -12.11
N GLY A 117 -5.93 -13.00 -10.92
CA GLY A 117 -6.17 -13.74 -9.70
C GLY A 117 -7.50 -13.38 -9.06
N ARG A 118 -7.62 -13.80 -7.81
CA ARG A 118 -8.77 -13.45 -6.99
C ARG A 118 -8.79 -11.93 -6.75
N ASP A 119 -9.99 -11.36 -6.79
CA ASP A 119 -10.17 -9.94 -6.49
C ASP A 119 -9.73 -9.64 -5.05
N TYR A 120 -8.71 -8.81 -4.91
CA TYR A 120 -8.15 -8.46 -3.61
C TYR A 120 -8.99 -7.43 -2.84
N HIS A 121 -9.99 -6.84 -3.47
CA HIS A 121 -10.90 -5.89 -2.84
C HIS A 121 -11.97 -6.58 -1.97
N LYS A 122 -12.05 -7.88 -2.01
CA LYS A 122 -13.03 -8.65 -1.23
C LYS A 122 -12.47 -9.09 0.12
#